data_df43cc9ed08d29a0cb65dac3f8b65fa8
#
_entry.id   df43cc9ed08d29a0cb65dac3f8b65fa8
#
_cell.length_a   1.000
_cell.length_b   1.000
_cell.length_c   1.000
_cell.angle_alpha   90.00
_cell.angle_beta   90.00
_cell.angle_gamma   90.00
#
_symmetry.space_group_name_H-M   'P 1'
#
loop_
_entity.id
_entity.type
_entity.pdbx_description
1 polymer ?
#
loop_
_entity_poly.entity_id
_entity_poly.type
_entity_poly.pdbx_seq_one_letter_code
_entity_poly.pdbx_strand_id
1 'polypeptide(L)'
;MIDDLGWNQISASKATMGTHSGEFQTPHLEKLAKSGLSFTHAYMQPNCAPSRAAVLSGQYPARIHNDVYVVGNLNRNKAPGITKEQAKFKGPGQTQDVAAEAVTIAEALQKNGYATAHIGKYHVGGHDGDEASLPENQGFDINIGGYKQGHQPVCFAKKQQGSWKFPGLARGDLDRFAAPYSEVYASKHGIPASQVGQPKHVCDALADAMEETVSKLHATGKPFYLQLHAYAVHGPVISRPDLKAAAKKHLAPGKQKKAELAGFIAGMDNTLGRLMAAIDDPNGDGDGSDSLSKNTIIIFTSDNGGTHFNNNPLSGVKGMFTEGGIRVPFIASWPGVVPANTVTERMVHGIDLYPTSLELAGNKWQPAQSEHPLDGESFAATLRDPAAGEKRGPIFYLFPGYM
;
A
#
# COMPACT_ATOMS: atom_id res chain seq x y z
N MET A 1 -0.53 1.61 1.71
CA MET A 1 -0.86 0.29 1.12
C MET A 1 0.33 -0.66 1.30
N ILE A 2 0.06 -1.90 1.66
CA ILE A 2 1.06 -2.93 1.96
C ILE A 2 1.07 -3.95 0.82
N ASP A 3 2.24 -4.54 0.52
CA ASP A 3 2.42 -5.50 -0.56
C ASP A 3 2.28 -6.93 0.00
N ASP A 4 1.35 -7.74 -0.57
CA ASP A 4 1.14 -9.15 -0.24
C ASP A 4 0.73 -9.46 1.22
N LEU A 5 0.13 -8.51 1.94
CA LEU A 5 -0.33 -8.73 3.31
C LEU A 5 -1.67 -9.47 3.33
N GLY A 6 -1.67 -10.66 3.92
CA GLY A 6 -2.87 -11.49 4.01
C GLY A 6 -3.88 -10.99 5.03
N TRP A 7 -5.14 -11.34 4.80
CA TRP A 7 -6.29 -11.03 5.65
C TRP A 7 -6.06 -11.32 7.14
N ASN A 8 -5.48 -12.48 7.46
CA ASN A 8 -5.29 -12.93 8.85
C ASN A 8 -3.91 -12.59 9.41
N GLN A 9 -3.07 -11.82 8.68
CA GLN A 9 -1.68 -11.51 9.05
C GLN A 9 -1.54 -10.21 9.85
N ILE A 10 -2.62 -9.77 10.47
CA ILE A 10 -2.68 -8.61 11.37
C ILE A 10 -3.31 -9.00 12.70
N SER A 11 -3.06 -8.23 13.76
CA SER A 11 -3.71 -8.43 15.07
C SER A 11 -4.94 -7.53 15.30
N ALA A 12 -5.26 -6.63 14.38
CA ALA A 12 -6.43 -5.76 14.45
C ALA A 12 -7.73 -6.56 14.20
N SER A 13 -8.26 -7.20 15.24
CA SER A 13 -9.35 -8.17 15.18
C SER A 13 -10.64 -7.65 14.53
N LYS A 14 -10.94 -6.36 14.68
CA LYS A 14 -12.12 -5.75 14.03
C LYS A 14 -12.01 -5.73 12.50
N ALA A 15 -10.81 -5.51 11.97
CA ALA A 15 -10.57 -5.53 10.53
C ALA A 15 -10.71 -6.92 9.90
N THR A 16 -10.60 -7.96 10.71
CA THR A 16 -10.69 -9.37 10.30
C THR A 16 -11.86 -10.10 10.94
N MET A 17 -12.83 -9.39 11.52
CA MET A 17 -13.96 -9.98 12.26
C MET A 17 -13.53 -11.00 13.33
N GLY A 18 -12.38 -10.79 13.97
CA GLY A 18 -11.82 -11.69 14.98
C GLY A 18 -11.12 -12.94 14.44
N THR A 19 -10.94 -13.07 13.12
CA THR A 19 -10.39 -14.28 12.48
C THR A 19 -8.88 -14.23 12.24
N HIS A 20 -8.16 -13.27 12.85
CA HIS A 20 -6.70 -13.19 12.75
C HIS A 20 -6.02 -14.44 13.34
N SER A 21 -4.82 -14.74 12.85
CA SER A 21 -4.11 -15.96 13.23
C SER A 21 -3.54 -15.98 14.68
N GLY A 22 -3.46 -14.83 15.33
CA GLY A 22 -2.76 -14.65 16.60
C GLY A 22 -1.24 -14.77 16.54
N GLU A 23 -0.68 -14.94 15.33
CA GLU A 23 0.76 -15.17 15.11
C GLU A 23 1.53 -13.88 14.80
N PHE A 24 0.83 -12.84 14.35
CA PHE A 24 1.41 -11.56 13.93
C PHE A 24 1.00 -10.45 14.90
N GLN A 25 1.92 -9.59 15.24
CA GLN A 25 1.69 -8.47 16.14
C GLN A 25 1.76 -7.17 15.35
N THR A 26 0.66 -6.40 15.34
CA THR A 26 0.54 -5.11 14.65
C THR A 26 -0.11 -4.07 15.58
N PRO A 27 0.58 -3.67 16.68
CA PRO A 27 0.01 -2.80 17.71
C PRO A 27 -0.34 -1.40 17.19
N HIS A 28 0.40 -0.86 16.21
CA HIS A 28 0.08 0.44 15.62
C HIS A 28 -1.17 0.34 14.74
N LEU A 29 -1.32 -0.75 14.01
CA LEU A 29 -2.54 -1.01 13.24
C LEU A 29 -3.75 -1.25 14.14
N GLU A 30 -3.58 -1.90 15.30
CA GLU A 30 -4.63 -1.98 16.32
C GLU A 30 -5.03 -0.60 16.84
N LYS A 31 -4.05 0.29 17.08
CA LYS A 31 -4.31 1.69 17.48
C LYS A 31 -5.11 2.40 16.40
N LEU A 32 -4.71 2.26 15.13
CA LEU A 32 -5.42 2.85 13.99
C LEU A 32 -6.88 2.32 13.91
N ALA A 33 -7.08 1.01 14.06
CA ALA A 33 -8.41 0.40 14.04
C ALA A 33 -9.30 0.87 15.20
N LYS A 34 -8.71 1.07 16.39
CA LYS A 34 -9.41 1.63 17.56
C LYS A 34 -9.78 3.10 17.37
N SER A 35 -9.05 3.86 16.58
CA SER A 35 -9.32 5.27 16.30
C SER A 35 -10.18 5.50 15.05
N GLY A 36 -10.63 4.44 14.37
CA GLY A 36 -11.31 4.54 13.09
C GLY A 36 -12.37 3.46 12.84
N LEU A 37 -12.65 3.28 11.57
CA LEU A 37 -13.62 2.35 10.98
C LEU A 37 -12.90 1.22 10.26
N SER A 38 -13.23 -0.02 10.57
CA SER A 38 -12.78 -1.21 9.87
C SER A 38 -13.83 -1.71 8.88
N PHE A 39 -13.40 -1.94 7.63
CA PHE A 39 -14.25 -2.53 6.58
C PHE A 39 -13.97 -4.02 6.49
N THR A 40 -14.97 -4.84 6.78
CA THR A 40 -14.80 -6.29 6.76
C THR A 40 -14.93 -6.91 5.37
N HIS A 41 -15.47 -6.18 4.41
CA HIS A 41 -15.65 -6.60 3.01
C HIS A 41 -14.91 -5.65 2.08
N ALA A 42 -13.58 -5.62 2.20
CA ALA A 42 -12.72 -4.82 1.34
C ALA A 42 -11.94 -5.71 0.37
N TYR A 43 -11.91 -5.30 -0.88
CA TYR A 43 -11.39 -6.11 -1.98
C TYR A 43 -10.39 -5.34 -2.83
N MET A 44 -9.44 -6.08 -3.39
CA MET A 44 -8.48 -5.61 -4.38
C MET A 44 -8.45 -6.60 -5.56
N GLN A 45 -7.71 -6.25 -6.61
CA GLN A 45 -7.42 -7.21 -7.67
C GLN A 45 -6.57 -8.36 -7.11
N PRO A 46 -6.55 -9.54 -7.73
CA PRO A 46 -5.85 -10.70 -7.20
C PRO A 46 -4.31 -10.57 -7.23
N ASN A 47 -3.78 -9.49 -7.79
CA ASN A 47 -2.34 -9.25 -7.92
C ASN A 47 -1.98 -7.77 -7.80
N CYS A 48 -0.71 -7.48 -7.51
CA CYS A 48 -0.20 -6.14 -7.18
C CYS A 48 -0.35 -5.11 -8.31
N ALA A 49 0.18 -5.36 -9.52
CA ALA A 49 0.12 -4.38 -10.61
C ALA A 49 -1.31 -3.99 -10.99
N PRO A 50 -2.25 -4.91 -11.24
CA PRO A 50 -3.63 -4.55 -11.54
C PRO A 50 -4.32 -3.81 -10.39
N SER A 51 -4.02 -4.12 -9.12
CA SER A 51 -4.57 -3.37 -7.97
C SER A 51 -4.05 -1.95 -7.93
N ARG A 52 -2.76 -1.76 -8.17
CA ARG A 52 -2.12 -0.43 -8.16
C ARG A 52 -2.62 0.43 -9.31
N ALA A 53 -2.74 -0.15 -10.51
CA ALA A 53 -3.37 0.50 -11.65
C ALA A 53 -4.82 0.92 -11.35
N ALA A 54 -5.60 0.03 -10.73
CA ALA A 54 -6.98 0.30 -10.34
C ALA A 54 -7.10 1.46 -9.32
N VAL A 55 -6.22 1.50 -8.31
CA VAL A 55 -6.19 2.59 -7.32
C VAL A 55 -5.79 3.92 -7.97
N LEU A 56 -4.83 3.89 -8.89
CA LEU A 56 -4.36 5.11 -9.57
C LEU A 56 -5.40 5.70 -10.51
N SER A 57 -6.12 4.86 -11.25
CA SER A 57 -7.03 5.29 -12.31
C SER A 57 -8.51 5.35 -11.88
N GLY A 58 -8.90 4.71 -10.77
CA GLY A 58 -10.31 4.54 -10.42
C GLY A 58 -11.08 3.63 -11.38
N GLN A 59 -10.36 2.88 -12.22
CA GLN A 59 -10.92 2.01 -13.26
C GLN A 59 -10.54 0.55 -13.05
N TYR A 60 -11.38 -0.37 -13.52
CA TYR A 60 -10.97 -1.76 -13.61
C TYR A 60 -9.76 -1.90 -14.56
N PRO A 61 -8.77 -2.75 -14.23
CA PRO A 61 -7.55 -2.87 -15.03
C PRO A 61 -7.76 -3.19 -16.51
N ALA A 62 -8.85 -3.87 -16.85
CA ALA A 62 -9.21 -4.17 -18.24
C ALA A 62 -9.71 -2.95 -19.03
N ARG A 63 -10.10 -1.85 -18.35
CA ARG A 63 -10.58 -0.61 -18.99
C ARG A 63 -9.46 0.38 -19.28
N ILE A 64 -8.38 0.39 -18.49
CA ILE A 64 -7.37 1.44 -18.44
C ILE A 64 -6.70 1.73 -19.79
N HIS A 65 -6.62 0.76 -20.68
CA HIS A 65 -6.02 0.89 -22.01
C HIS A 65 -6.94 0.38 -23.13
N ASN A 66 -8.21 0.82 -23.17
CA ASN A 66 -9.14 0.33 -24.18
C ASN A 66 -9.09 -1.20 -24.31
N ASP A 67 -9.37 -1.91 -23.20
CA ASP A 67 -9.35 -3.36 -23.07
C ASP A 67 -7.95 -4.02 -22.99
N VAL A 68 -6.91 -3.25 -22.67
CA VAL A 68 -5.60 -3.82 -22.36
C VAL A 68 -5.42 -3.91 -20.85
N TYR A 69 -5.15 -5.12 -20.36
CA TYR A 69 -5.02 -5.39 -18.92
C TYR A 69 -3.62 -5.08 -18.40
N VAL A 70 -3.54 -4.29 -17.31
CA VAL A 70 -2.26 -3.98 -16.66
C VAL A 70 -1.81 -5.14 -15.78
N VAL A 71 -0.66 -5.74 -16.07
CA VAL A 71 -0.21 -6.98 -15.39
C VAL A 71 1.17 -6.92 -14.74
N GLY A 72 1.93 -5.86 -14.87
CA GLY A 72 3.28 -5.74 -14.29
C GLY A 72 4.32 -6.78 -14.78
N ASN A 73 3.92 -7.93 -15.30
CA ASN A 73 4.82 -8.93 -15.87
C ASN A 73 4.12 -9.76 -16.96
N LEU A 74 4.40 -9.43 -18.21
CA LEU A 74 3.81 -10.06 -19.39
C LEU A 74 4.08 -11.57 -19.53
N ASN A 75 5.13 -12.09 -18.89
CA ASN A 75 5.53 -13.49 -19.01
C ASN A 75 4.84 -14.44 -18.01
N ARG A 76 4.21 -13.91 -16.97
CA ARG A 76 3.60 -14.74 -15.90
C ARG A 76 2.21 -15.29 -16.23
N ASN A 77 1.52 -14.70 -17.20
CA ASN A 77 0.10 -14.97 -17.46
C ASN A 77 -0.10 -15.94 -18.63
N LYS A 78 0.79 -16.90 -18.79
CA LYS A 78 0.54 -18.03 -19.66
C LYS A 78 -0.24 -19.07 -18.87
N ALA A 79 -1.45 -19.40 -19.32
CA ALA A 79 -2.19 -20.53 -18.78
C ALA A 79 -1.29 -21.79 -18.82
N PRO A 80 -1.10 -22.50 -17.70
CA PRO A 80 -0.24 -23.67 -17.69
C PRO A 80 -0.72 -24.69 -18.73
N GLY A 81 0.15 -25.05 -19.68
CA GLY A 81 -0.10 -26.11 -20.63
C GLY A 81 -0.95 -25.75 -21.85
N ILE A 82 -1.36 -24.50 -22.05
CA ILE A 82 -2.10 -24.04 -23.23
C ILE A 82 -1.26 -23.01 -23.99
N THR A 83 -0.95 -23.27 -25.26
CA THR A 83 -0.29 -22.26 -26.12
C THR A 83 -1.30 -21.21 -26.59
N LYS A 84 -0.81 -20.02 -27.03
CA LYS A 84 -1.70 -18.96 -27.58
C LYS A 84 -2.55 -19.49 -28.76
N GLU A 85 -2.01 -20.42 -29.53
CA GLU A 85 -2.67 -21.01 -30.69
C GLU A 85 -3.76 -22.01 -30.27
N GLN A 86 -3.61 -22.65 -29.12
CA GLN A 86 -4.57 -23.61 -28.56
C GLN A 86 -5.70 -22.96 -27.77
N ALA A 87 -5.55 -21.68 -27.42
CA ALA A 87 -6.59 -20.97 -26.69
C ALA A 87 -7.81 -20.72 -27.56
N LYS A 88 -8.97 -21.23 -27.13
CA LYS A 88 -10.27 -21.05 -27.84
C LYS A 88 -10.74 -19.59 -27.76
N PHE A 89 -10.30 -18.86 -26.76
CA PHE A 89 -10.62 -17.45 -26.54
C PHE A 89 -9.34 -16.63 -26.44
N LYS A 90 -9.33 -15.46 -27.05
CA LYS A 90 -8.28 -14.47 -26.84
C LYS A 90 -8.65 -13.63 -25.63
N GLY A 91 -7.80 -13.63 -24.61
CA GLY A 91 -7.90 -12.66 -23.53
C GLY A 91 -7.60 -11.23 -24.02
N PRO A 92 -7.85 -10.20 -23.18
CA PRO A 92 -7.47 -8.84 -23.50
C PRO A 92 -5.96 -8.74 -23.75
N GLY A 93 -5.55 -7.71 -24.49
CA GLY A 93 -4.14 -7.31 -24.55
C GLY A 93 -3.58 -7.07 -23.16
N GLN A 94 -2.26 -7.15 -23.01
CA GLN A 94 -1.60 -6.94 -21.72
C GLN A 94 -0.54 -5.86 -21.84
N THR A 95 -0.46 -5.00 -20.82
CA THR A 95 0.57 -3.99 -20.65
C THR A 95 1.16 -4.05 -19.24
N GLN A 96 2.27 -3.35 -19.01
CA GLN A 96 2.93 -3.29 -17.71
C GLN A 96 2.66 -1.98 -16.97
N ASP A 97 2.39 -0.89 -17.70
CA ASP A 97 2.25 0.45 -17.15
C ASP A 97 0.81 0.97 -17.27
N VAL A 98 0.46 1.91 -16.42
CA VAL A 98 -0.73 2.73 -16.60
C VAL A 98 -0.48 3.67 -17.78
N ALA A 99 -1.48 3.84 -18.65
CA ALA A 99 -1.37 4.73 -19.80
C ALA A 99 -1.01 6.16 -19.37
N ALA A 100 -0.13 6.80 -20.12
CA ALA A 100 0.23 8.20 -19.89
C ALA A 100 -0.98 9.15 -19.98
N GLU A 101 -1.99 8.78 -20.78
CA GLU A 101 -3.24 9.54 -20.97
C GLU A 101 -4.28 9.28 -19.88
N ALA A 102 -4.09 8.26 -19.05
CA ALA A 102 -5.00 7.99 -17.93
C ALA A 102 -4.86 9.09 -16.87
N VAL A 103 -5.98 9.72 -16.52
CA VAL A 103 -5.98 10.73 -15.46
C VAL A 103 -5.86 10.01 -14.10
N THR A 104 -4.71 10.12 -13.45
CA THR A 104 -4.48 9.49 -12.16
C THR A 104 -5.18 10.25 -11.04
N ILE A 105 -5.37 9.56 -9.90
CA ILE A 105 -5.86 10.19 -8.66
C ILE A 105 -4.95 11.35 -8.21
N ALA A 106 -3.64 11.27 -8.44
CA ALA A 106 -2.70 12.32 -8.07
C ALA A 106 -2.90 13.56 -8.95
N GLU A 107 -3.00 13.41 -10.28
CA GLU A 107 -3.30 14.50 -11.20
C GLU A 107 -4.64 15.17 -10.89
N ALA A 108 -5.66 14.36 -10.58
CA ALA A 108 -6.97 14.87 -10.22
C ALA A 108 -6.93 15.67 -8.91
N LEU A 109 -6.18 15.21 -7.92
CA LEU A 109 -6.01 15.94 -6.66
C LEU A 109 -5.13 17.17 -6.79
N GLN A 110 -4.09 17.18 -7.65
CA GLN A 110 -3.35 18.39 -7.99
C GLN A 110 -4.28 19.47 -8.56
N LYS A 111 -5.18 19.11 -9.49
CA LYS A 111 -6.20 20.02 -10.03
C LYS A 111 -7.18 20.52 -8.97
N ASN A 112 -7.33 19.78 -7.87
CA ASN A 112 -8.07 20.20 -6.68
C ASN A 112 -7.22 21.01 -5.67
N GLY A 113 -5.96 21.33 -5.99
CA GLY A 113 -5.07 22.17 -5.19
C GLY A 113 -4.22 21.43 -4.15
N TYR A 114 -4.17 20.11 -4.22
CA TYR A 114 -3.36 19.27 -3.32
C TYR A 114 -1.90 19.22 -3.78
N ALA A 115 -0.98 19.21 -2.83
CA ALA A 115 0.38 18.71 -3.04
C ALA A 115 0.37 17.18 -2.99
N THR A 116 1.17 16.51 -3.81
CA THR A 116 1.07 15.07 -4.01
C THR A 116 2.41 14.37 -3.82
N ALA A 117 2.42 13.22 -3.18
CA ALA A 117 3.65 12.43 -2.99
C ALA A 117 3.40 10.93 -3.14
N HIS A 118 4.38 10.25 -3.73
CA HIS A 118 4.47 8.80 -3.77
C HIS A 118 5.76 8.32 -3.13
N ILE A 119 5.66 7.35 -2.21
CA ILE A 119 6.80 6.73 -1.54
C ILE A 119 6.69 5.21 -1.62
N GLY A 120 7.72 4.57 -2.12
CA GLY A 120 7.86 3.13 -2.18
C GLY A 120 7.38 2.51 -3.50
N LYS A 121 6.77 1.33 -3.45
CA LYS A 121 6.43 0.53 -4.62
C LYS A 121 5.36 1.19 -5.51
N TYR A 122 5.72 1.48 -6.76
CA TYR A 122 4.77 1.93 -7.79
C TYR A 122 4.33 0.77 -8.70
N HIS A 123 5.29 0.10 -9.36
CA HIS A 123 5.13 -1.14 -10.14
C HIS A 123 4.43 -0.99 -11.50
N VAL A 124 3.80 0.10 -11.81
CA VAL A 124 2.98 0.30 -13.02
C VAL A 124 3.39 1.55 -13.80
N GLY A 125 4.71 1.80 -13.84
CA GLY A 125 5.30 2.91 -14.59
C GLY A 125 6.80 2.75 -14.77
N GLY A 126 7.31 3.21 -15.93
CA GLY A 126 8.72 3.21 -16.29
C GLY A 126 9.25 1.89 -16.88
N HIS A 127 8.38 0.98 -17.32
CA HIS A 127 8.82 -0.18 -18.08
C HIS A 127 9.27 0.25 -19.49
N ASP A 128 10.23 -0.50 -20.03
CA ASP A 128 10.79 -0.28 -21.38
C ASP A 128 11.26 1.16 -21.65
N GLY A 129 11.54 1.94 -20.59
CA GLY A 129 11.98 3.32 -20.70
C GLY A 129 10.85 4.34 -20.89
N ASP A 130 9.60 3.94 -20.66
CA ASP A 130 8.46 4.86 -20.71
C ASP A 130 8.49 5.84 -19.52
N GLU A 131 9.09 7.00 -19.74
CA GLU A 131 9.16 8.05 -18.73
C GLU A 131 7.80 8.70 -18.48
N ALA A 132 6.89 8.72 -19.45
CA ALA A 132 5.57 9.35 -19.31
C ALA A 132 4.70 8.65 -18.25
N SER A 133 4.92 7.37 -18.02
CA SER A 133 4.22 6.59 -16.99
C SER A 133 4.87 6.65 -15.61
N LEU A 134 5.97 7.39 -15.41
CA LEU A 134 6.61 7.56 -14.11
C LEU A 134 5.73 8.37 -13.14
N PRO A 135 5.80 8.14 -11.82
CA PRO A 135 4.99 8.86 -10.84
C PRO A 135 5.05 10.38 -10.98
N GLU A 136 6.23 10.95 -11.21
CA GLU A 136 6.43 12.40 -11.40
C GLU A 136 5.74 12.96 -12.65
N ASN A 137 5.50 12.14 -13.66
CA ASN A 137 4.77 12.49 -14.86
C ASN A 137 3.29 12.09 -14.81
N GLN A 138 2.89 11.41 -13.73
CA GLN A 138 1.54 10.96 -13.41
C GLN A 138 0.97 11.68 -12.19
N GLY A 139 1.39 12.95 -11.98
CA GLY A 139 0.79 13.85 -11.00
C GLY A 139 1.34 13.76 -9.58
N PHE A 140 2.52 13.16 -9.35
CA PHE A 140 3.16 13.21 -8.04
C PHE A 140 4.29 14.25 -8.03
N ASP A 141 4.15 15.30 -7.19
CA ASP A 141 5.17 16.34 -6.99
C ASP A 141 6.45 15.78 -6.36
N ILE A 142 6.30 14.74 -5.52
CA ILE A 142 7.40 14.03 -4.87
C ILE A 142 7.28 12.54 -5.18
N ASN A 143 8.38 11.95 -5.69
CA ASN A 143 8.50 10.51 -5.87
C ASN A 143 9.77 10.01 -5.19
N ILE A 144 9.65 9.04 -4.26
CA ILE A 144 10.78 8.39 -3.60
C ILE A 144 10.58 6.88 -3.67
N GLY A 145 11.37 6.20 -4.48
CA GLY A 145 11.32 4.74 -4.63
C GLY A 145 10.28 4.23 -5.62
N GLY A 146 9.44 5.10 -6.18
CA GLY A 146 8.42 4.72 -7.16
C GLY A 146 9.02 4.48 -8.54
N TYR A 147 8.95 3.24 -9.03
CA TYR A 147 9.41 2.81 -10.35
C TYR A 147 8.77 1.47 -10.73
N LYS A 148 9.22 0.87 -11.85
CA LYS A 148 8.70 -0.40 -12.40
C LYS A 148 8.88 -1.62 -11.49
N GLN A 149 9.79 -1.59 -10.51
CA GLN A 149 10.05 -2.76 -9.67
C GLN A 149 8.81 -3.18 -8.88
N GLY A 150 8.47 -4.46 -9.04
CA GLY A 150 7.36 -5.10 -8.33
C GLY A 150 7.71 -5.59 -6.92
N HIS A 151 8.96 -5.45 -6.47
CA HIS A 151 9.43 -5.87 -5.15
C HIS A 151 10.79 -5.24 -4.82
N GLN A 152 11.17 -5.29 -3.55
CA GLN A 152 12.54 -4.95 -3.14
C GLN A 152 13.50 -6.09 -3.49
N PRO A 153 14.60 -5.83 -4.21
CA PRO A 153 15.61 -6.87 -4.48
C PRO A 153 16.42 -7.25 -3.24
N VAL A 154 16.51 -6.32 -2.30
CA VAL A 154 17.22 -6.47 -1.02
C VAL A 154 16.43 -5.83 0.11
N CYS A 155 16.46 -6.47 1.30
CA CYS A 155 15.81 -5.91 2.49
C CYS A 155 16.72 -5.00 3.31
N PHE A 156 18.03 -5.11 3.13
CA PHE A 156 19.03 -4.30 3.84
C PHE A 156 19.92 -3.53 2.87
N ALA A 157 20.29 -2.33 3.29
CA ALA A 157 21.28 -1.54 2.59
C ALA A 157 22.62 -2.29 2.52
N LYS A 158 23.36 -2.10 1.43
CA LYS A 158 24.70 -2.67 1.21
C LYS A 158 25.69 -1.57 0.93
N LYS A 159 26.91 -1.71 1.43
CA LYS A 159 28.00 -0.79 1.13
C LYS A 159 28.55 -1.10 -0.27
N GLN A 160 28.48 -0.11 -1.18
CA GLN A 160 28.99 -0.20 -2.53
C GLN A 160 29.78 1.07 -2.86
N GLN A 161 31.01 0.93 -3.34
CA GLN A 161 31.88 2.06 -3.73
C GLN A 161 31.93 3.17 -2.66
N GLY A 162 32.02 2.78 -1.39
CA GLY A 162 32.10 3.72 -0.26
C GLY A 162 30.77 4.24 0.27
N SER A 163 29.67 4.09 -0.46
CA SER A 163 28.32 4.56 -0.08
C SER A 163 27.38 3.42 0.29
N TRP A 164 26.41 3.69 1.15
CA TRP A 164 25.34 2.76 1.46
C TRP A 164 24.19 2.92 0.46
N LYS A 165 23.65 1.82 -0.05
CA LYS A 165 22.63 1.78 -1.09
C LYS A 165 21.69 0.61 -0.90
N PHE A 166 20.52 0.69 -1.55
CA PHE A 166 19.62 -0.44 -1.78
C PHE A 166 19.76 -0.91 -3.24
N PRO A 167 20.70 -1.82 -3.55
CA PRO A 167 21.03 -2.19 -4.93
C PRO A 167 19.82 -2.71 -5.70
N GLY A 168 19.57 -2.13 -6.88
CA GLY A 168 18.47 -2.53 -7.77
C GLY A 168 17.08 -2.07 -7.31
N LEU A 169 16.99 -1.29 -6.24
CA LEU A 169 15.72 -0.74 -5.78
C LEU A 169 15.48 0.63 -6.43
N ALA A 170 14.37 0.71 -7.16
CA ALA A 170 13.96 1.91 -7.89
C ALA A 170 15.12 2.53 -8.72
N ARG A 171 15.30 3.83 -8.66
CA ARG A 171 16.38 4.57 -9.35
C ARG A 171 17.45 5.05 -8.38
N GLY A 172 17.48 4.49 -7.17
CA GLY A 172 18.43 4.90 -6.11
C GLY A 172 17.91 6.04 -5.23
N ASP A 173 16.67 6.44 -5.37
CA ASP A 173 16.07 7.56 -4.61
C ASP A 173 16.05 7.29 -3.11
N LEU A 174 15.99 6.01 -2.71
CA LEU A 174 16.00 5.58 -1.32
C LEU A 174 17.43 5.50 -0.72
N ASP A 175 18.48 5.58 -1.54
CA ASP A 175 19.86 5.40 -1.11
C ASP A 175 20.31 6.47 -0.08
N ARG A 176 19.75 7.66 -0.15
CA ARG A 176 20.04 8.74 0.83
C ARG A 176 19.59 8.39 2.25
N PHE A 177 18.70 7.44 2.41
CA PHE A 177 18.24 6.93 3.70
C PHE A 177 18.90 5.59 4.08
N ALA A 178 19.90 5.13 3.32
CA ALA A 178 20.51 3.80 3.49
C ALA A 178 21.64 3.75 4.55
N ALA A 179 21.98 4.87 5.18
CA ALA A 179 23.04 4.90 6.20
C ALA A 179 22.72 3.92 7.35
N PRO A 180 23.74 3.22 7.91
CA PRO A 180 23.55 2.33 9.05
C PRO A 180 22.92 3.03 10.24
N TYR A 181 22.33 2.25 11.14
CA TYR A 181 21.76 2.78 12.37
C TYR A 181 22.85 3.44 13.24
N SER A 182 22.68 4.75 13.51
CA SER A 182 23.50 5.45 14.52
C SER A 182 22.88 5.28 15.92
N GLU A 183 23.64 5.57 16.99
CA GLU A 183 23.12 5.58 18.36
C GLU A 183 21.94 6.54 18.52
N VAL A 184 22.07 7.75 17.96
CA VAL A 184 20.99 8.77 17.98
C VAL A 184 19.74 8.26 17.29
N TYR A 185 19.89 7.65 16.10
CA TYR A 185 18.78 7.07 15.35
C TYR A 185 18.12 5.93 16.14
N ALA A 186 18.92 5.01 16.68
CA ALA A 186 18.43 3.88 17.44
C ALA A 186 17.66 4.32 18.68
N SER A 187 18.19 5.30 19.42
CA SER A 187 17.52 5.90 20.59
C SER A 187 16.19 6.56 20.21
N LYS A 188 16.19 7.40 19.16
CA LYS A 188 14.99 8.10 18.68
C LYS A 188 13.84 7.14 18.33
N HIS A 189 14.16 6.02 17.69
CA HIS A 189 13.15 5.09 17.15
C HIS A 189 12.98 3.80 17.98
N GLY A 190 13.51 3.76 19.21
CA GLY A 190 13.37 2.59 20.09
C GLY A 190 14.02 1.32 19.53
N ILE A 191 15.06 1.46 18.69
CA ILE A 191 15.79 0.34 18.11
C ILE A 191 16.85 -0.11 19.11
N PRO A 192 16.98 -1.41 19.40
CA PRO A 192 17.97 -1.91 20.35
C PRO A 192 19.41 -1.53 19.97
N ALA A 193 20.25 -1.26 20.96
CA ALA A 193 21.67 -0.92 20.77
C ALA A 193 22.45 -1.98 19.96
N SER A 194 22.00 -3.25 19.99
CA SER A 194 22.57 -4.32 19.16
C SER A 194 22.43 -4.10 17.65
N GLN A 195 21.60 -3.18 17.22
CA GLN A 195 21.43 -2.81 15.81
C GLN A 195 22.32 -1.62 15.40
N VAL A 196 22.93 -0.92 16.35
CA VAL A 196 23.82 0.21 16.02
C VAL A 196 25.00 -0.28 15.16
N GLY A 197 25.28 0.46 14.09
CA GLY A 197 26.28 0.08 13.08
C GLY A 197 25.81 -0.97 12.06
N GLN A 198 24.68 -1.61 12.26
CA GLN A 198 24.12 -2.57 11.30
C GLN A 198 23.50 -1.86 10.09
N PRO A 199 23.46 -2.53 8.91
CA PRO A 199 22.83 -1.99 7.72
C PRO A 199 21.35 -1.65 7.96
N LYS A 200 20.90 -0.51 7.41
CA LYS A 200 19.51 -0.08 7.51
C LYS A 200 18.57 -1.02 6.77
N HIS A 201 17.46 -1.37 7.40
CA HIS A 201 16.39 -2.14 6.79
C HIS A 201 15.49 -1.26 5.91
N VAL A 202 14.96 -1.81 4.82
CA VAL A 202 14.14 -1.07 3.84
C VAL A 202 12.88 -0.44 4.44
N CYS A 203 12.23 -1.08 5.43
CA CYS A 203 11.09 -0.48 6.13
C CYS A 203 11.47 0.80 6.87
N ASP A 204 12.63 0.81 7.55
CA ASP A 204 13.10 1.97 8.28
C ASP A 204 13.52 3.10 7.32
N ALA A 205 14.13 2.77 6.19
CA ALA A 205 14.45 3.76 5.15
C ALA A 205 13.19 4.38 4.51
N LEU A 206 12.15 3.58 4.27
CA LEU A 206 10.85 4.09 3.82
C LEU A 206 10.19 4.98 4.86
N ALA A 207 10.30 4.62 6.13
CA ALA A 207 9.77 5.44 7.22
C ALA A 207 10.53 6.78 7.33
N ASP A 208 11.85 6.80 7.15
CA ASP A 208 12.64 8.04 7.10
C ASP A 208 12.22 8.93 5.92
N ALA A 209 12.04 8.32 4.74
CA ALA A 209 11.57 9.03 3.54
C ALA A 209 10.16 9.60 3.73
N MET A 210 9.29 8.87 4.41
CA MET A 210 7.93 9.29 4.72
C MET A 210 7.92 10.47 5.71
N GLU A 211 8.67 10.42 6.81
CA GLU A 211 8.77 11.50 7.79
C GLU A 211 9.26 12.80 7.12
N GLU A 212 10.34 12.72 6.32
CA GLU A 212 10.85 13.88 5.56
C GLU A 212 9.80 14.42 4.58
N THR A 213 9.04 13.52 3.93
CA THR A 213 8.01 13.94 2.96
C THR A 213 6.82 14.60 3.65
N VAL A 214 6.34 14.07 4.78
CA VAL A 214 5.26 14.70 5.56
C VAL A 214 5.67 16.11 5.99
N SER A 215 6.90 16.28 6.51
CA SER A 215 7.43 17.59 6.88
C SER A 215 7.48 18.57 5.69
N LYS A 216 7.92 18.11 4.51
CA LYS A 216 7.93 18.93 3.29
C LYS A 216 6.52 19.30 2.84
N LEU A 217 5.59 18.37 2.85
CA LEU A 217 4.19 18.61 2.47
C LEU A 217 3.53 19.60 3.43
N HIS A 218 3.75 19.44 4.75
CA HIS A 218 3.27 20.38 5.77
C HIS A 218 3.79 21.79 5.51
N ALA A 219 5.08 21.95 5.23
CA ALA A 219 5.71 23.24 4.94
C ALA A 219 5.14 23.96 3.71
N THR A 220 4.44 23.27 2.80
CA THR A 220 3.77 23.90 1.65
C THR A 220 2.53 24.72 2.05
N GLY A 221 1.95 24.46 3.21
CA GLY A 221 0.66 25.03 3.64
C GLY A 221 -0.54 24.56 2.80
N LYS A 222 -0.34 23.63 1.86
CA LYS A 222 -1.41 23.09 1.02
C LYS A 222 -1.99 21.81 1.65
N PRO A 223 -3.24 21.44 1.37
CA PRO A 223 -3.69 20.09 1.59
C PRO A 223 -2.83 19.13 0.77
N PHE A 224 -2.64 17.90 1.23
CA PHE A 224 -1.79 16.95 0.53
C PHE A 224 -2.41 15.58 0.38
N TYR A 225 -1.92 14.84 -0.60
CA TYR A 225 -2.18 13.43 -0.84
C TYR A 225 -0.86 12.67 -0.83
N LEU A 226 -0.74 11.69 0.05
CA LEU A 226 0.45 10.86 0.18
C LEU A 226 0.10 9.39 -0.04
N GLN A 227 0.72 8.75 -1.01
CA GLN A 227 0.74 7.29 -1.18
C GLN A 227 2.01 6.72 -0.55
N LEU A 228 1.91 6.14 0.64
CA LEU A 228 2.96 5.31 1.23
C LEU A 228 2.68 3.85 0.88
N HIS A 229 3.40 3.33 -0.10
CA HIS A 229 3.26 1.97 -0.61
C HIS A 229 4.48 1.13 -0.24
N ALA A 230 4.37 0.38 0.87
CA ALA A 230 5.47 -0.43 1.36
C ALA A 230 5.82 -1.56 0.37
N TYR A 231 7.11 -1.91 0.30
CA TYR A 231 7.55 -3.15 -0.35
C TYR A 231 7.28 -4.38 0.53
N ALA A 232 7.20 -4.20 1.84
CA ALA A 232 6.79 -5.24 2.78
C ALA A 232 5.32 -5.62 2.51
N VAL A 233 4.98 -6.90 2.55
CA VAL A 233 5.75 -8.07 2.99
C VAL A 233 6.12 -8.98 1.82
N HIS A 234 6.27 -8.42 0.60
CA HIS A 234 6.67 -9.17 -0.59
C HIS A 234 8.07 -9.79 -0.40
N GLY A 235 8.30 -10.92 -1.04
CA GLY A 235 9.64 -11.55 -1.03
C GLY A 235 10.72 -10.73 -1.77
N PRO A 236 12.01 -10.84 -1.36
CA PRO A 236 12.51 -11.67 -0.28
C PRO A 236 12.05 -11.20 1.10
N VAL A 237 11.65 -12.15 1.96
CA VAL A 237 11.18 -11.86 3.32
C VAL A 237 12.37 -12.01 4.28
N ILE A 238 12.99 -10.90 4.61
CA ILE A 238 14.13 -10.84 5.55
C ILE A 238 13.86 -9.66 6.47
N SER A 239 13.58 -9.93 7.73
CA SER A 239 13.26 -8.93 8.74
C SER A 239 14.50 -8.44 9.50
N ARG A 240 14.37 -7.32 10.18
CA ARG A 240 15.39 -6.85 11.12
C ARG A 240 15.56 -7.88 12.25
N PRO A 241 16.82 -8.24 12.64
CA PRO A 241 17.10 -9.35 13.54
C PRO A 241 16.40 -9.26 14.91
N ASP A 242 16.27 -8.06 15.47
CA ASP A 242 15.58 -7.83 16.75
C ASP A 242 14.09 -8.10 16.65
N LEU A 243 13.44 -7.68 15.54
CA LEU A 243 12.03 -7.94 15.28
C LEU A 243 11.76 -9.42 15.06
N LYS A 244 12.64 -10.11 14.32
CA LYS A 244 12.58 -11.57 14.17
C LYS A 244 12.70 -12.28 15.52
N ALA A 245 13.64 -11.84 16.37
CA ALA A 245 13.84 -12.43 17.70
C ALA A 245 12.61 -12.21 18.61
N ALA A 246 12.01 -11.02 18.57
CA ALA A 246 10.77 -10.71 19.29
C ALA A 246 9.61 -11.58 18.79
N ALA A 247 9.41 -11.66 17.49
CA ALA A 247 8.40 -12.50 16.86
C ALA A 247 8.57 -13.99 17.23
N LYS A 248 9.82 -14.49 17.23
CA LYS A 248 10.11 -15.88 17.61
C LYS A 248 9.71 -16.20 19.05
N LYS A 249 9.83 -15.24 19.97
CA LYS A 249 9.39 -15.40 21.37
C LYS A 249 7.86 -15.41 21.51
N HIS A 250 7.18 -14.64 20.67
CA HIS A 250 5.71 -14.55 20.67
C HIS A 250 5.05 -15.79 20.04
N LEU A 251 5.66 -16.37 19.02
CA LEU A 251 5.11 -17.49 18.28
C LEU A 251 5.05 -18.76 19.13
N ALA A 252 3.93 -19.48 19.10
CA ALA A 252 3.75 -20.75 19.77
C ALA A 252 4.80 -21.79 19.32
N PRO A 253 5.10 -22.79 20.16
CA PRO A 253 5.99 -23.90 19.79
C PRO A 253 5.61 -24.54 18.46
N GLY A 254 6.59 -24.80 17.60
CA GLY A 254 6.38 -25.34 16.24
C GLY A 254 6.03 -24.31 15.16
N LYS A 255 5.76 -23.05 15.51
CA LYS A 255 5.44 -21.96 14.57
C LYS A 255 6.64 -21.07 14.23
N GLN A 256 7.83 -21.33 14.76
CA GLN A 256 9.02 -20.47 14.65
C GLN A 256 9.46 -20.21 13.19
N LYS A 257 9.09 -21.09 12.24
CA LYS A 257 9.33 -20.87 10.80
C LYS A 257 8.65 -19.59 10.26
N LYS A 258 7.64 -19.06 10.97
CA LYS A 258 6.94 -17.81 10.61
C LYS A 258 7.63 -16.56 11.17
N ALA A 259 8.68 -16.70 12.00
CA ALA A 259 9.30 -15.57 12.68
C ALA A 259 9.87 -14.51 11.72
N GLU A 260 10.36 -14.94 10.56
CA GLU A 260 10.85 -14.01 9.53
C GLU A 260 9.76 -13.11 9.02
N LEU A 261 8.62 -13.70 8.59
CA LEU A 261 7.46 -12.94 8.12
C LEU A 261 6.86 -12.08 9.25
N ALA A 262 6.73 -12.63 10.45
CA ALA A 262 6.19 -11.91 11.59
C ALA A 262 7.06 -10.69 11.98
N GLY A 263 8.39 -10.84 11.93
CA GLY A 263 9.32 -9.72 12.13
C GLY A 263 9.24 -8.69 11.01
N PHE A 264 9.01 -9.12 9.76
CA PHE A 264 8.85 -8.19 8.63
C PHE A 264 7.53 -7.40 8.73
N ILE A 265 6.45 -8.07 9.11
CA ILE A 265 5.15 -7.42 9.40
C ILE A 265 5.29 -6.42 10.56
N ALA A 266 6.02 -6.76 11.63
CA ALA A 266 6.29 -5.83 12.71
C ALA A 266 7.11 -4.60 12.24
N GLY A 267 8.06 -4.76 11.31
CA GLY A 267 8.78 -3.65 10.68
C GLY A 267 7.86 -2.73 9.87
N MET A 268 6.90 -3.30 9.15
CA MET A 268 5.86 -2.55 8.45
C MET A 268 4.94 -1.81 9.43
N ASP A 269 4.52 -2.46 10.51
CA ASP A 269 3.68 -1.85 11.54
C ASP A 269 4.39 -0.69 12.24
N ASN A 270 5.70 -0.79 12.48
CA ASN A 270 6.52 0.32 12.97
C ASN A 270 6.53 1.50 11.99
N THR A 271 6.58 1.25 10.67
CA THR A 271 6.46 2.32 9.65
C THR A 271 5.11 3.05 9.77
N LEU A 272 4.00 2.31 10.00
CA LEU A 272 2.70 2.92 10.26
C LEU A 272 2.70 3.75 11.55
N GLY A 273 3.32 3.25 12.62
CA GLY A 273 3.46 3.99 13.88
C GLY A 273 4.20 5.31 13.70
N ARG A 274 5.27 5.30 12.92
CA ARG A 274 6.04 6.51 12.56
C ARG A 274 5.23 7.47 11.68
N LEU A 275 4.42 6.98 10.73
CA LEU A 275 3.49 7.82 9.97
C LEU A 275 2.50 8.53 10.90
N MET A 276 1.88 7.80 11.83
CA MET A 276 0.94 8.40 12.78
C MET A 276 1.62 9.48 13.62
N ALA A 277 2.85 9.22 14.09
CA ALA A 277 3.63 10.21 14.84
C ALA A 277 3.99 11.44 13.99
N ALA A 278 4.38 11.26 12.73
CA ALA A 278 4.68 12.35 11.81
C ALA A 278 3.44 13.18 11.43
N ILE A 279 2.23 12.61 11.49
CA ILE A 279 0.97 13.39 11.35
C ILE A 279 0.64 14.16 12.64
N ASP A 280 1.00 13.62 13.79
CA ASP A 280 0.78 14.29 15.09
C ASP A 280 1.80 15.43 15.36
N ASP A 281 3.00 15.33 14.77
CA ASP A 281 4.10 16.31 14.89
C ASP A 281 4.87 16.36 13.56
N PRO A 282 4.36 17.12 12.56
CA PRO A 282 4.87 17.09 11.20
C PRO A 282 6.22 17.80 11.01
N ASN A 283 6.59 18.71 11.89
CA ASN A 283 7.88 19.40 11.86
C ASN A 283 8.93 18.74 12.78
N GLY A 284 8.50 17.83 13.67
CA GLY A 284 9.38 17.04 14.54
C GLY A 284 9.99 17.85 15.70
N ASP A 285 9.36 18.96 16.13
CA ASP A 285 9.87 19.81 17.21
C ASP A 285 9.38 19.40 18.60
N GLY A 286 8.46 18.43 18.67
CA GLY A 286 7.87 17.92 19.90
C GLY A 286 6.67 18.74 20.40
N ASP A 287 6.25 19.78 19.67
CA ASP A 287 5.03 20.55 19.94
C ASP A 287 3.88 20.07 19.04
N GLY A 288 2.87 19.43 19.60
CA GLY A 288 1.70 18.95 18.86
C GLY A 288 0.70 20.05 18.47
N SER A 289 1.04 21.33 18.61
CA SER A 289 0.14 22.45 18.23
C SER A 289 -0.10 22.53 16.72
N ASP A 290 0.83 22.00 15.91
CA ASP A 290 0.76 21.91 14.46
C ASP A 290 0.25 20.54 13.95
N SER A 291 -0.28 19.70 14.85
CA SER A 291 -0.80 18.36 14.51
C SER A 291 -1.83 18.42 13.39
N LEU A 292 -1.60 17.58 12.39
CA LEU A 292 -2.48 17.40 11.23
C LEU A 292 -3.56 16.33 11.48
N SER A 293 -3.56 15.63 12.62
CA SER A 293 -4.38 14.44 12.85
C SER A 293 -5.89 14.69 12.71
N LYS A 294 -6.38 15.87 13.11
CA LYS A 294 -7.80 16.24 12.96
C LYS A 294 -8.22 16.59 11.53
N ASN A 295 -7.25 16.81 10.64
CA ASN A 295 -7.48 17.19 9.24
C ASN A 295 -6.88 16.17 8.25
N THR A 296 -6.53 14.98 8.71
CA THR A 296 -5.94 13.94 7.90
C THR A 296 -6.69 12.62 8.06
N ILE A 297 -7.10 12.04 6.95
CA ILE A 297 -7.57 10.65 6.91
C ILE A 297 -6.39 9.72 6.60
N ILE A 298 -6.21 8.69 7.40
CA ILE A 298 -5.27 7.60 7.13
C ILE A 298 -6.08 6.38 6.70
N ILE A 299 -5.80 5.87 5.51
CA ILE A 299 -6.38 4.63 4.98
C ILE A 299 -5.29 3.57 4.90
N PHE A 300 -5.47 2.47 5.62
CA PHE A 300 -4.60 1.30 5.59
C PHE A 300 -5.26 0.17 4.81
N THR A 301 -4.52 -0.45 3.88
CA THR A 301 -4.97 -1.63 3.12
C THR A 301 -3.78 -2.41 2.55
N SER A 302 -4.04 -3.60 1.99
CA SER A 302 -3.10 -4.37 1.17
C SER A 302 -3.47 -4.26 -0.32
N ASP A 303 -2.54 -4.57 -1.21
CA ASP A 303 -2.79 -4.56 -2.66
C ASP A 303 -3.39 -5.87 -3.20
N ASN A 304 -3.26 -6.96 -2.48
CA ASN A 304 -3.89 -8.26 -2.75
C ASN A 304 -3.84 -9.14 -1.51
N GLY A 305 -4.45 -10.30 -1.57
CA GLY A 305 -4.34 -11.31 -0.51
C GLY A 305 -2.92 -11.84 -0.33
N GLY A 306 -2.64 -12.42 0.84
CA GLY A 306 -1.31 -12.89 1.20
C GLY A 306 -0.79 -14.03 0.32
N THR A 307 0.52 -14.05 0.08
CA THR A 307 1.24 -15.14 -0.61
C THR A 307 1.84 -16.14 0.36
N HIS A 308 2.19 -15.67 1.57
CA HIS A 308 2.94 -16.46 2.53
C HIS A 308 2.00 -17.15 3.50
N PHE A 309 2.12 -18.48 3.58
CA PHE A 309 1.23 -19.34 4.35
C PHE A 309 -0.23 -19.30 3.82
N ASN A 310 -1.18 -19.77 4.60
CA ASN A 310 -2.59 -19.71 4.22
C ASN A 310 -3.27 -18.44 4.75
N ASN A 311 -4.36 -18.06 4.12
CA ASN A 311 -5.20 -16.93 4.52
C ASN A 311 -6.42 -17.37 5.35
N ASN A 312 -6.34 -18.51 6.06
CA ASN A 312 -7.46 -19.05 6.83
C ASN A 312 -8.16 -17.98 7.67
N PRO A 313 -9.51 -17.99 7.73
CA PRO A 313 -10.42 -19.00 7.19
C PRO A 313 -10.72 -18.82 5.71
N LEU A 314 -10.17 -17.79 5.04
CA LEU A 314 -10.40 -17.51 3.63
C LEU A 314 -9.64 -18.49 2.74
N SER A 315 -10.31 -18.99 1.69
CA SER A 315 -9.71 -19.88 0.71
C SER A 315 -8.82 -19.14 -0.28
N GLY A 316 -7.69 -19.73 -0.64
CA GLY A 316 -6.80 -19.23 -1.68
C GLY A 316 -5.76 -18.23 -1.19
N VAL A 317 -4.98 -17.75 -2.15
CA VAL A 317 -3.83 -16.84 -1.97
C VAL A 317 -3.76 -15.89 -3.15
N LYS A 318 -2.83 -14.93 -3.11
CA LYS A 318 -2.49 -14.04 -4.24
C LYS A 318 -2.55 -14.75 -5.60
N GLY A 319 -3.14 -14.09 -6.59
CA GLY A 319 -3.32 -14.63 -7.94
C GLY A 319 -4.59 -15.46 -8.10
N MET A 320 -5.38 -15.68 -7.05
CA MET A 320 -6.65 -16.41 -7.11
C MET A 320 -7.84 -15.46 -6.89
N PHE A 321 -8.99 -15.77 -7.51
CA PHE A 321 -10.24 -15.01 -7.36
C PHE A 321 -11.04 -15.38 -6.10
N THR A 322 -10.55 -16.32 -5.31
CA THR A 322 -11.15 -16.68 -4.04
C THR A 322 -10.86 -15.62 -2.98
N GLU A 323 -11.66 -15.58 -1.92
CA GLU A 323 -11.58 -14.59 -0.83
C GLU A 323 -10.15 -14.37 -0.32
N GLY A 324 -9.35 -15.42 -0.16
CA GLY A 324 -7.96 -15.30 0.32
C GLY A 324 -7.00 -14.62 -0.68
N GLY A 325 -7.37 -14.50 -1.95
CA GLY A 325 -6.58 -13.82 -2.98
C GLY A 325 -6.97 -12.35 -3.19
N ILE A 326 -8.22 -11.99 -2.91
CA ILE A 326 -8.78 -10.67 -3.24
C ILE A 326 -9.24 -9.86 -2.03
N ARG A 327 -9.61 -10.50 -0.91
CA ARG A 327 -10.06 -9.81 0.30
C ARG A 327 -8.87 -9.37 1.13
N VAL A 328 -8.87 -8.10 1.52
CA VAL A 328 -7.76 -7.44 2.20
C VAL A 328 -8.20 -6.73 3.48
N PRO A 329 -7.31 -6.53 4.46
CA PRO A 329 -7.62 -5.65 5.58
C PRO A 329 -7.79 -4.21 5.09
N PHE A 330 -8.79 -3.50 5.60
CA PHE A 330 -9.05 -2.11 5.23
C PHE A 330 -9.54 -1.34 6.47
N ILE A 331 -8.79 -0.30 6.83
CA ILE A 331 -9.08 0.54 7.99
C ILE A 331 -8.95 1.99 7.57
N ALA A 332 -9.92 2.83 7.93
CA ALA A 332 -9.89 4.27 7.73
C ALA A 332 -10.02 4.97 9.08
N SER A 333 -9.12 5.91 9.37
CA SER A 333 -9.14 6.70 10.60
C SER A 333 -9.02 8.18 10.27
N TRP A 334 -9.94 8.96 10.82
CA TRP A 334 -9.95 10.43 10.77
C TRP A 334 -10.57 10.96 12.06
N PRO A 335 -9.74 11.36 13.03
CA PRO A 335 -10.23 11.81 14.31
C PRO A 335 -11.26 12.94 14.22
N GLY A 336 -12.42 12.77 14.87
CA GLY A 336 -13.52 13.73 14.84
C GLY A 336 -14.44 13.66 13.61
N VAL A 337 -14.13 12.85 12.59
CA VAL A 337 -14.96 12.67 11.40
C VAL A 337 -15.41 11.21 11.25
N VAL A 338 -14.48 10.28 11.32
CA VAL A 338 -14.78 8.84 11.27
C VAL A 338 -15.05 8.34 12.69
N PRO A 339 -16.20 7.68 12.94
CA PRO A 339 -16.52 7.13 14.26
C PRO A 339 -15.47 6.10 14.70
N ALA A 340 -14.87 6.35 15.86
CA ALA A 340 -13.81 5.52 16.40
C ALA A 340 -14.34 4.12 16.81
N ASN A 341 -13.48 3.10 16.67
CA ASN A 341 -13.72 1.75 17.13
C ASN A 341 -14.97 1.09 16.52
N THR A 342 -15.29 1.43 15.27
CA THR A 342 -16.47 0.94 14.54
C THR A 342 -16.10 -0.06 13.44
N VAL A 343 -17.12 -0.78 12.97
CA VAL A 343 -17.00 -1.79 11.91
C VAL A 343 -18.14 -1.60 10.93
N THR A 344 -17.89 -1.78 9.65
CA THR A 344 -18.93 -1.83 8.61
C THR A 344 -18.74 -3.06 7.72
N GLU A 345 -19.88 -3.59 7.25
CA GLU A 345 -19.91 -4.65 6.23
C GLU A 345 -20.07 -4.09 4.82
N ARG A 346 -20.07 -2.76 4.66
CA ARG A 346 -20.09 -2.16 3.33
C ARG A 346 -18.92 -2.71 2.51
N MET A 347 -19.27 -3.28 1.36
CA MET A 347 -18.29 -3.75 0.40
C MET A 347 -17.60 -2.56 -0.26
N VAL A 348 -16.25 -2.58 -0.31
CA VAL A 348 -15.42 -1.60 -1.00
C VAL A 348 -14.38 -2.30 -1.86
N HIS A 349 -13.91 -1.63 -2.91
CA HIS A 349 -12.83 -2.10 -3.77
C HIS A 349 -11.79 -0.99 -3.99
N GLY A 350 -10.57 -1.36 -4.39
CA GLY A 350 -9.49 -0.40 -4.63
C GLY A 350 -9.83 0.75 -5.57
N ILE A 351 -10.69 0.51 -6.59
CA ILE A 351 -11.18 1.57 -7.50
C ILE A 351 -12.00 2.65 -6.79
N ASP A 352 -12.59 2.35 -5.64
CA ASP A 352 -13.44 3.28 -4.89
C ASP A 352 -12.64 4.37 -4.17
N LEU A 353 -11.33 4.15 -4.00
CA LEU A 353 -10.42 5.13 -3.39
C LEU A 353 -10.36 6.44 -4.20
N TYR A 354 -10.40 6.35 -5.52
CA TYR A 354 -10.35 7.51 -6.39
C TYR A 354 -11.57 8.45 -6.22
N PRO A 355 -12.82 8.03 -6.48
CA PRO A 355 -13.98 8.89 -6.30
C PRO A 355 -14.17 9.32 -4.84
N THR A 356 -13.82 8.47 -3.87
CA THR A 356 -13.88 8.83 -2.45
C THR A 356 -12.91 9.97 -2.13
N SER A 357 -11.67 9.91 -2.62
CA SER A 357 -10.67 10.95 -2.40
C SER A 357 -11.10 12.29 -3.01
N LEU A 358 -11.68 12.27 -4.21
CA LEU A 358 -12.21 13.48 -4.84
C LEU A 358 -13.37 14.09 -4.05
N GLU A 359 -14.30 13.26 -3.58
CA GLU A 359 -15.42 13.73 -2.76
C GLU A 359 -14.94 14.36 -1.45
N LEU A 360 -13.97 13.71 -0.77
CA LEU A 360 -13.36 14.26 0.44
C LEU A 360 -12.57 15.55 0.17
N ALA A 361 -11.99 15.71 -1.02
CA ALA A 361 -11.33 16.93 -1.47
C ALA A 361 -12.32 18.04 -1.91
N GLY A 362 -13.62 17.80 -1.88
CA GLY A 362 -14.67 18.75 -2.20
C GLY A 362 -15.12 18.78 -3.66
N ASN A 363 -14.71 17.82 -4.50
CA ASN A 363 -15.13 17.64 -5.90
C ASN A 363 -15.03 18.91 -6.76
N LYS A 364 -14.03 19.76 -6.54
CA LYS A 364 -13.87 21.01 -7.31
C LYS A 364 -13.56 20.75 -8.78
N TRP A 365 -12.89 19.64 -9.03
CA TRP A 365 -12.56 19.15 -10.36
C TRP A 365 -12.58 17.60 -10.36
N GLN A 366 -13.10 17.03 -11.42
CA GLN A 366 -13.04 15.59 -11.71
C GLN A 366 -12.90 15.36 -13.21
N PRO A 367 -12.32 14.23 -13.65
CA PRO A 367 -12.25 13.94 -15.09
C PRO A 367 -13.64 13.79 -15.70
N ALA A 368 -13.77 14.19 -16.97
CA ALA A 368 -15.00 13.95 -17.72
C ALA A 368 -15.23 12.45 -17.91
N GLN A 369 -16.45 12.00 -17.62
CA GLN A 369 -16.79 10.56 -17.74
C GLN A 369 -16.67 10.03 -19.18
N SER A 370 -16.75 10.89 -20.19
CA SER A 370 -16.52 10.53 -21.59
C SER A 370 -15.06 10.27 -21.92
N GLU A 371 -14.13 10.85 -21.16
CA GLU A 371 -12.68 10.76 -21.39
C GLU A 371 -12.02 9.78 -20.44
N HIS A 372 -12.45 9.78 -19.18
CA HIS A 372 -11.92 8.92 -18.12
C HIS A 372 -13.07 8.46 -17.20
N PRO A 373 -13.86 7.43 -17.61
CA PRO A 373 -14.96 6.94 -16.81
C PRO A 373 -14.44 6.27 -15.51
N LEU A 374 -14.94 6.72 -14.37
CA LEU A 374 -14.65 6.08 -13.10
C LEU A 374 -15.56 4.87 -12.89
N ASP A 375 -14.99 3.70 -12.59
CA ASP A 375 -15.73 2.49 -12.26
C ASP A 375 -16.00 2.35 -10.75
N GLY A 376 -15.30 3.15 -9.94
CA GLY A 376 -15.42 3.16 -8.48
C GLY A 376 -16.65 3.92 -7.99
N GLU A 377 -17.10 3.56 -6.80
CA GLU A 377 -18.18 4.22 -6.07
C GLU A 377 -17.64 4.83 -4.76
N SER A 378 -17.95 6.10 -4.48
CA SER A 378 -17.48 6.74 -3.25
C SER A 378 -18.09 6.09 -2.01
N PHE A 379 -17.28 5.89 -0.99
CA PHE A 379 -17.68 5.48 0.35
C PHE A 379 -17.53 6.60 1.41
N ALA A 380 -17.42 7.86 0.96
CA ALA A 380 -17.24 9.00 1.87
C ALA A 380 -18.40 9.16 2.88
N ALA A 381 -19.64 8.84 2.50
CA ALA A 381 -20.78 8.83 3.42
C ALA A 381 -20.60 7.79 4.54
N THR A 382 -20.13 6.58 4.20
CA THR A 382 -19.85 5.51 5.18
C THR A 382 -18.73 5.88 6.17
N LEU A 383 -17.78 6.71 5.76
CA LEU A 383 -16.74 7.19 6.68
C LEU A 383 -17.31 8.08 7.80
N ARG A 384 -18.42 8.78 7.54
CA ARG A 384 -19.09 9.63 8.54
C ARG A 384 -20.12 8.86 9.36
N ASP A 385 -20.81 7.94 8.69
CA ASP A 385 -21.82 7.06 9.30
C ASP A 385 -21.62 5.62 8.77
N PRO A 386 -21.11 4.68 9.59
CA PRO A 386 -20.86 3.30 9.15
C PRO A 386 -22.09 2.55 8.61
N ALA A 387 -23.29 3.01 8.95
CA ALA A 387 -24.56 2.46 8.45
C ALA A 387 -25.03 3.15 7.15
N ALA A 388 -24.45 4.30 6.81
CA ALA A 388 -24.83 5.06 5.63
C ALA A 388 -24.25 4.47 4.35
N GLY A 389 -24.91 4.79 3.26
CA GLY A 389 -24.50 4.48 1.91
C GLY A 389 -25.32 3.36 1.28
N GLU A 390 -25.51 3.47 -0.02
CA GLU A 390 -26.17 2.45 -0.82
C GLU A 390 -25.32 1.16 -0.86
N LYS A 391 -25.95 0.02 -1.08
CA LYS A 391 -25.23 -1.21 -1.35
C LYS A 391 -24.42 -1.02 -2.62
N ARG A 392 -23.11 -1.27 -2.52
CA ARG A 392 -22.24 -1.26 -3.68
C ARG A 392 -22.72 -2.26 -4.73
N GLY A 393 -22.66 -1.86 -6.00
CA GLY A 393 -22.88 -2.75 -7.13
C GLY A 393 -21.85 -3.90 -7.17
N PRO A 394 -22.00 -4.86 -8.08
CA PRO A 394 -21.10 -6.02 -8.19
C PRO A 394 -19.67 -5.57 -8.56
N ILE A 395 -18.69 -6.27 -8.01
CA ILE A 395 -17.28 -6.09 -8.36
C ILE A 395 -16.92 -7.10 -9.45
N PHE A 396 -16.25 -6.64 -10.49
CA PHE A 396 -15.82 -7.46 -11.61
C PHE A 396 -14.33 -7.76 -11.54
N TYR A 397 -13.99 -9.02 -11.76
CA TYR A 397 -12.62 -9.48 -11.83
C TYR A 397 -12.34 -10.10 -13.20
N LEU A 398 -11.25 -9.68 -13.80
CA LEU A 398 -10.67 -10.30 -14.98
C LEU A 398 -9.17 -10.45 -14.72
N PHE A 399 -8.65 -11.65 -14.88
CA PHE A 399 -7.23 -11.90 -14.77
C PHE A 399 -6.79 -12.80 -15.93
N PRO A 400 -5.93 -12.32 -16.84
CA PRO A 400 -5.49 -13.10 -17.99
C PRO A 400 -4.87 -14.42 -17.57
N GLY A 401 -5.32 -15.53 -18.15
CA GLY A 401 -4.85 -16.88 -17.83
C GLY A 401 -5.78 -17.71 -16.95
N TYR A 402 -6.90 -17.15 -16.49
CA TYR A 402 -7.93 -17.84 -15.71
C TYR A 402 -9.32 -17.75 -16.38
N MET A 403 -9.37 -17.51 -17.68
CA MET A 403 -10.63 -17.51 -18.45
C MET A 403 -10.97 -18.88 -19.01
#